data_3481c776e870e275e1752e4e3bc73dc4
#
_entry.id   3481c776e870e275e1752e4e3bc73dc4
#
_cell.length_a   1.000
_cell.length_b   1.000
_cell.length_c   1.000
_cell.angle_alpha   90.00
_cell.angle_beta   90.00
_cell.angle_gamma   90.00
#
_symmetry.space_group_name_H-M   'P 1'
#
loop_
_entity.id
_entity.type
_entity.pdbx_description
1 polymer ?
#
loop_
_entity_poly.entity_id
_entity_poly.type
_entity_poly.pdbx_seq_one_letter_code
_entity_poly.pdbx_strand_id
1 'polypeptide(L)'
;PAKKAVFKTEAGEETVEFDMLHAVPPQVAPQFVADSPLANAESGFVDVNKLTLQHVRYPNVFGLGDAGSTPNAKTMAAARKQAPIVAVNALTQLDAKQPVADYDGYGSCPLTVERGKIVLAEFGYDGKLLPSFPKWLIDGTRPRKLSWLLKSEALPWIYWNGMLKG
;
A
#
# COMPACT_ATOMS: atom_id res chain seq x y z
N PRO A 1 4.25 2.26 -35.71
CA PRO A 1 3.36 1.55 -34.81
C PRO A 1 2.23 2.44 -34.38
N ALA A 2 0.98 1.91 -34.39
CA ALA A 2 -0.19 2.68 -33.99
C ALA A 2 -0.09 3.02 -32.50
N LYS A 3 -0.16 4.31 -32.15
CA LYS A 3 -0.21 4.78 -30.77
C LYS A 3 -1.64 4.63 -30.24
N LYS A 4 -2.08 3.38 -30.00
CA LYS A 4 -3.42 3.02 -29.56
C LYS A 4 -3.36 2.06 -28.40
N ALA A 5 -4.18 2.29 -27.37
CA ALA A 5 -4.43 1.40 -26.25
C ALA A 5 -5.88 0.91 -26.29
N VAL A 6 -6.10 -0.36 -26.02
CA VAL A 6 -7.44 -0.95 -25.95
C VAL A 6 -7.74 -1.24 -24.48
N PHE A 7 -8.81 -0.66 -23.97
CA PHE A 7 -9.28 -0.86 -22.60
C PHE A 7 -10.51 -1.77 -22.62
N LYS A 8 -10.54 -2.75 -21.73
CA LYS A 8 -11.74 -3.53 -21.43
C LYS A 8 -12.53 -2.82 -20.35
N THR A 9 -13.72 -2.36 -20.68
CA THR A 9 -14.65 -1.68 -19.77
C THR A 9 -15.92 -2.51 -19.59
N GLU A 10 -16.77 -2.16 -18.65
CA GLU A 10 -18.08 -2.80 -18.47
C GLU A 10 -18.99 -2.64 -19.72
N ALA A 11 -18.79 -1.58 -20.50
CA ALA A 11 -19.52 -1.31 -21.73
C ALA A 11 -18.93 -2.02 -22.98
N GLY A 12 -17.78 -2.70 -22.86
CA GLY A 12 -17.06 -3.36 -23.94
C GLY A 12 -15.64 -2.85 -24.12
N GLU A 13 -15.06 -3.05 -25.31
CA GLU A 13 -13.72 -2.59 -25.64
C GLU A 13 -13.74 -1.14 -26.12
N GLU A 14 -12.87 -0.30 -25.54
CA GLU A 14 -12.66 1.09 -25.94
C GLU A 14 -11.23 1.27 -26.42
N THR A 15 -11.05 1.84 -27.62
CA THR A 15 -9.75 2.16 -28.19
C THR A 15 -9.46 3.64 -28.03
N VAL A 16 -8.35 3.96 -27.33
CA VAL A 16 -7.89 5.34 -27.09
C VAL A 16 -6.58 5.57 -27.84
N GLU A 17 -6.53 6.64 -28.63
CA GLU A 17 -5.29 7.13 -29.25
C GLU A 17 -4.52 8.00 -28.24
N PHE A 18 -3.19 7.89 -28.22
CA PHE A 18 -2.35 8.65 -27.30
C PHE A 18 -1.09 9.16 -27.98
N ASP A 19 -0.59 10.31 -27.54
CA ASP A 19 0.74 10.79 -27.91
C ASP A 19 1.84 10.25 -26.99
N MET A 20 1.53 10.15 -25.68
CA MET A 20 2.39 9.57 -24.67
C MET A 20 1.58 8.62 -23.78
N LEU A 21 2.13 7.42 -23.52
CA LEU A 21 1.55 6.42 -22.63
C LEU A 21 2.43 6.25 -21.40
N HIS A 22 1.83 6.41 -20.20
CA HIS A 22 2.41 5.96 -18.96
C HIS A 22 1.74 4.65 -18.54
N ALA A 23 2.40 3.54 -18.80
CA ALA A 23 1.94 2.21 -18.44
C ALA A 23 2.64 1.74 -17.16
N VAL A 24 1.83 1.26 -16.19
CA VAL A 24 2.34 0.64 -14.97
C VAL A 24 1.99 -0.86 -15.02
N PRO A 25 2.98 -1.74 -15.25
CA PRO A 25 2.72 -3.19 -15.27
C PRO A 25 2.32 -3.69 -13.88
N PRO A 26 1.61 -4.83 -13.79
CA PRO A 26 1.36 -5.50 -12.53
C PRO A 26 2.66 -5.77 -11.76
N GLN A 27 2.65 -5.51 -10.46
CA GLN A 27 3.77 -5.84 -9.59
C GLN A 27 3.90 -7.37 -9.45
N VAL A 28 5.12 -7.85 -9.54
CA VAL A 28 5.48 -9.26 -9.31
C VAL A 28 6.47 -9.34 -8.15
N ALA A 29 6.47 -10.48 -7.46
CA ALA A 29 7.44 -10.72 -6.41
C ALA A 29 8.86 -10.85 -7.02
N PRO A 30 9.92 -10.42 -6.31
CA PRO A 30 11.29 -10.72 -6.71
C PRO A 30 11.48 -12.23 -6.85
N GLN A 31 12.20 -12.67 -7.90
CA GLN A 31 12.36 -14.10 -8.22
C GLN A 31 12.87 -14.91 -7.03
N PHE A 32 13.87 -14.40 -6.30
CA PHE A 32 14.42 -15.09 -5.14
C PHE A 32 13.41 -15.30 -4.00
N VAL A 33 12.37 -14.44 -3.89
CA VAL A 33 11.26 -14.65 -2.96
C VAL A 33 10.31 -15.70 -3.50
N ALA A 34 9.94 -15.59 -4.78
CA ALA A 34 9.00 -16.50 -5.44
C ALA A 34 9.52 -17.96 -5.45
N ASP A 35 10.82 -18.15 -5.57
CA ASP A 35 11.48 -19.47 -5.56
C ASP A 35 11.77 -19.99 -4.15
N SER A 36 11.49 -19.19 -3.11
CA SER A 36 11.76 -19.57 -1.72
C SER A 36 10.59 -20.35 -1.10
N PRO A 37 10.84 -21.12 -0.03
CA PRO A 37 9.77 -21.76 0.73
C PRO A 37 8.85 -20.75 1.47
N LEU A 38 9.17 -19.46 1.43
CA LEU A 38 8.37 -18.41 2.06
C LEU A 38 7.27 -17.88 1.13
N ALA A 39 7.31 -18.24 -0.15
CA ALA A 39 6.36 -17.72 -1.14
C ALA A 39 4.93 -18.25 -0.93
N ASN A 40 3.98 -17.35 -1.14
CA ASN A 40 2.60 -17.71 -1.40
C ASN A 40 2.50 -18.31 -2.80
N ALA A 41 1.83 -19.47 -2.93
CA ALA A 41 1.81 -20.25 -4.17
C ALA A 41 1.16 -19.52 -5.36
N GLU A 42 0.23 -18.61 -5.11
CA GLU A 42 -0.50 -17.89 -6.17
C GLU A 42 0.18 -16.60 -6.58
N SER A 43 0.68 -15.83 -5.60
CA SER A 43 1.20 -14.49 -5.84
C SER A 43 2.73 -14.39 -5.90
N GLY A 44 3.44 -15.38 -5.38
CA GLY A 44 4.90 -15.40 -5.26
C GLY A 44 5.46 -14.48 -4.16
N PHE A 45 4.64 -13.62 -3.53
CA PHE A 45 5.06 -12.80 -2.39
C PHE A 45 5.16 -13.63 -1.10
N VAL A 46 5.83 -13.09 -0.07
CA VAL A 46 5.95 -13.76 1.24
C VAL A 46 4.55 -14.03 1.80
N ASP A 47 4.25 -15.31 2.09
CA ASP A 47 2.92 -15.77 2.51
C ASP A 47 2.63 -15.40 3.96
N VAL A 48 1.92 -14.32 4.18
CA VAL A 48 1.62 -13.78 5.51
C VAL A 48 0.13 -13.75 5.82
N ASN A 49 -0.19 -13.92 7.09
CA ASN A 49 -1.51 -13.59 7.61
C ASN A 49 -1.75 -12.09 7.46
N LYS A 50 -2.85 -11.69 6.82
CA LYS A 50 -3.14 -10.29 6.49
C LYS A 50 -3.33 -9.38 7.71
N LEU A 51 -3.63 -9.93 8.88
CA LEU A 51 -3.80 -9.17 10.12
C LEU A 51 -2.48 -9.08 10.90
N THR A 52 -1.87 -10.22 11.22
CA THR A 52 -0.68 -10.26 12.09
C THR A 52 0.64 -10.03 11.36
N LEU A 53 0.64 -10.12 10.02
CA LEU A 53 1.81 -10.04 9.14
C LEU A 53 2.86 -11.13 9.40
N GLN A 54 2.52 -12.14 10.21
CA GLN A 54 3.32 -13.33 10.48
C GLN A 54 3.15 -14.32 9.33
N HIS A 55 4.22 -14.99 8.93
CA HIS A 55 4.18 -16.03 7.91
C HIS A 55 3.28 -17.19 8.36
N VAL A 56 2.45 -17.69 7.44
CA VAL A 56 1.43 -18.72 7.76
C VAL A 56 1.99 -20.07 8.17
N ARG A 57 3.24 -20.40 7.78
CA ARG A 57 3.92 -21.67 8.09
C ARG A 57 5.12 -21.53 9.02
N TYR A 58 5.76 -20.37 9.05
CA TYR A 58 7.01 -20.14 9.80
C TYR A 58 6.80 -19.01 10.81
N PRO A 59 6.49 -19.32 12.08
CA PRO A 59 6.09 -18.32 13.07
C PRO A 59 7.21 -17.31 13.44
N ASN A 60 8.45 -17.62 13.12
CA ASN A 60 9.61 -16.72 13.30
C ASN A 60 9.89 -15.82 12.07
N VAL A 61 9.03 -15.86 11.04
CA VAL A 61 9.14 -15.05 9.84
C VAL A 61 7.96 -14.09 9.76
N PHE A 62 8.25 -12.85 9.38
CA PHE A 62 7.26 -11.80 9.16
C PHE A 62 7.52 -11.15 7.80
N GLY A 63 6.47 -10.65 7.15
CA GLY A 63 6.57 -9.91 5.89
C GLY A 63 5.77 -8.62 5.96
N LEU A 64 6.34 -7.54 5.43
CA LEU A 64 5.68 -6.24 5.36
C LEU A 64 6.02 -5.48 4.07
N GLY A 65 5.29 -4.43 3.78
CA GLY A 65 5.48 -3.60 2.59
C GLY A 65 5.25 -4.38 1.30
N ASP A 66 6.07 -4.12 0.32
CA ASP A 66 5.94 -4.69 -1.02
C ASP A 66 6.25 -6.20 -1.08
N ALA A 67 6.96 -6.73 -0.10
CA ALA A 67 7.32 -8.15 -0.06
C ALA A 67 6.18 -9.07 0.39
N GLY A 68 5.22 -8.58 1.17
CA GLY A 68 4.14 -9.40 1.74
C GLY A 68 3.00 -9.68 0.77
N SER A 69 2.30 -10.81 0.97
CA SER A 69 1.12 -11.22 0.19
C SER A 69 -0.19 -10.54 0.63
N THR A 70 -0.12 -9.49 1.44
CA THR A 70 -1.33 -8.77 1.90
C THR A 70 -2.11 -8.18 0.72
N PRO A 71 -3.47 -8.27 0.73
CA PRO A 71 -4.31 -7.88 -0.42
C PRO A 71 -4.55 -6.36 -0.54
N ASN A 72 -3.86 -5.54 0.23
CA ASN A 72 -3.92 -4.08 0.14
C ASN A 72 -2.94 -3.53 -0.89
N ALA A 73 -3.12 -2.25 -1.25
CA ALA A 73 -2.17 -1.56 -2.11
C ALA A 73 -0.78 -1.44 -1.44
N LYS A 74 0.26 -1.80 -2.19
CA LYS A 74 1.66 -1.76 -1.75
C LYS A 74 2.17 -0.32 -1.80
N THR A 75 1.96 0.43 -0.71
CA THR A 75 2.34 1.84 -0.58
C THR A 75 3.25 2.06 0.61
N MET A 76 4.04 3.15 0.60
CA MET A 76 4.85 3.56 1.76
C MET A 76 3.98 3.77 3.01
N ALA A 77 2.77 4.30 2.85
CA ALA A 77 1.84 4.48 3.96
C ALA A 77 1.41 3.14 4.59
N ALA A 78 1.22 2.10 3.76
CA ALA A 78 0.97 0.74 4.22
C ALA A 78 2.18 0.20 5.00
N ALA A 79 3.37 0.26 4.42
CA ALA A 79 4.60 -0.23 5.07
C ALA A 79 4.83 0.45 6.43
N ARG A 80 4.62 1.78 6.51
CA ARG A 80 4.72 2.53 7.77
C ARG A 80 3.73 2.05 8.85
N LYS A 81 2.51 1.71 8.47
CA LYS A 81 1.51 1.15 9.41
C LYS A 81 1.82 -0.29 9.80
N GLN A 82 2.36 -1.07 8.87
CA GLN A 82 2.71 -2.47 9.10
C GLN A 82 3.94 -2.63 10.00
N ALA A 83 4.92 -1.74 9.91
CA ALA A 83 6.18 -1.86 10.65
C ALA A 83 5.99 -2.00 12.18
N PRO A 84 5.21 -1.15 12.88
CA PRO A 84 4.98 -1.32 14.32
C PRO A 84 4.22 -2.62 14.65
N ILE A 85 3.30 -3.07 13.77
CA ILE A 85 2.59 -4.35 13.96
C ILE A 85 3.58 -5.51 13.93
N VAL A 86 4.46 -5.53 12.93
CA VAL A 86 5.52 -6.55 12.82
C VAL A 86 6.44 -6.49 14.01
N ALA A 87 6.88 -5.30 14.44
CA ALA A 87 7.78 -5.15 15.58
C ALA A 87 7.16 -5.73 16.88
N VAL A 88 5.91 -5.38 17.17
CA VAL A 88 5.20 -5.91 18.35
C VAL A 88 5.04 -7.42 18.27
N ASN A 89 4.56 -7.93 17.13
CA ASN A 89 4.32 -9.36 16.98
C ASN A 89 5.61 -10.19 16.97
N ALA A 90 6.71 -9.65 16.41
CA ALA A 90 8.02 -10.31 16.47
C ALA A 90 8.56 -10.40 17.92
N LEU A 91 8.44 -9.33 18.71
CA LEU A 91 8.80 -9.36 20.13
C LEU A 91 7.94 -10.37 20.91
N THR A 92 6.63 -10.40 20.63
CA THR A 92 5.72 -11.37 21.25
C THR A 92 6.12 -12.80 20.91
N GLN A 93 6.54 -13.04 19.66
CA GLN A 93 7.03 -14.36 19.22
C GLN A 93 8.34 -14.78 19.92
N LEU A 94 9.25 -13.84 20.20
CA LEU A 94 10.47 -14.12 20.96
C LEU A 94 10.15 -14.62 22.38
N ASP A 95 9.04 -14.17 22.97
CA ASP A 95 8.51 -14.65 24.25
C ASP A 95 7.69 -15.96 24.12
N ALA A 96 7.68 -16.60 22.96
CA ALA A 96 6.84 -17.78 22.65
C ALA A 96 5.33 -17.55 22.85
N LYS A 97 4.86 -16.30 22.65
CA LYS A 97 3.45 -15.91 22.74
C LYS A 97 2.84 -15.73 21.35
N GLN A 98 1.53 -15.76 21.26
CA GLN A 98 0.79 -15.50 20.02
C GLN A 98 0.84 -14.00 19.64
N PRO A 99 0.76 -13.65 18.34
CA PRO A 99 0.63 -12.26 17.89
C PRO A 99 -0.53 -11.54 18.56
N VAL A 100 -0.32 -10.27 18.95
CA VAL A 100 -1.29 -9.46 19.69
C VAL A 100 -1.68 -8.17 18.96
N ALA A 101 -0.97 -7.81 17.89
CA ALA A 101 -1.24 -6.61 17.10
C ALA A 101 -1.77 -6.98 15.71
N ASP A 102 -2.77 -6.22 15.25
CA ASP A 102 -3.43 -6.43 13.97
C ASP A 102 -3.30 -5.22 13.06
N TYR A 103 -3.07 -5.49 11.78
CA TYR A 103 -3.06 -4.52 10.69
C TYR A 103 -4.44 -4.46 10.04
N ASP A 104 -4.96 -3.26 9.86
CA ASP A 104 -6.30 -2.98 9.33
C ASP A 104 -6.38 -2.86 7.81
N GLY A 105 -5.28 -3.15 7.10
CA GLY A 105 -5.20 -3.02 5.65
C GLY A 105 -4.96 -1.60 5.14
N TYR A 106 -4.69 -0.64 6.04
CA TYR A 106 -4.52 0.76 5.67
C TYR A 106 -3.46 0.97 4.58
N GLY A 107 -3.87 1.67 3.54
CA GLY A 107 -3.00 2.22 2.50
C GLY A 107 -3.43 3.62 2.14
N SER A 108 -2.52 4.40 1.58
CA SER A 108 -2.83 5.75 1.12
C SER A 108 -2.08 6.09 -0.15
N CYS A 109 -2.79 6.73 -1.06
CA CYS A 109 -2.24 7.28 -2.30
C CYS A 109 -2.66 8.74 -2.44
N PRO A 110 -1.76 9.70 -2.21
CA PRO A 110 -2.02 11.11 -2.48
C PRO A 110 -1.98 11.37 -3.98
N LEU A 111 -3.12 11.18 -4.66
CA LEU A 111 -3.25 11.24 -6.11
C LEU A 111 -3.29 12.67 -6.62
N THR A 112 -2.31 13.06 -7.42
CA THR A 112 -2.31 14.37 -8.09
C THR A 112 -3.27 14.34 -9.27
N VAL A 113 -4.31 15.18 -9.21
CA VAL A 113 -5.34 15.28 -10.26
C VAL A 113 -5.17 16.53 -11.11
N GLU A 114 -4.63 17.60 -10.52
CA GLU A 114 -4.22 18.82 -11.22
C GLU A 114 -3.11 19.52 -10.43
N ARG A 115 -2.47 20.51 -11.03
CA ARG A 115 -1.44 21.30 -10.31
C ARG A 115 -2.07 22.02 -9.11
N GLY A 116 -1.52 21.76 -7.93
CA GLY A 116 -2.00 22.36 -6.67
C GLY A 116 -3.20 21.69 -6.03
N LYS A 117 -3.68 20.53 -6.56
CA LYS A 117 -4.73 19.76 -5.91
C LYS A 117 -4.48 18.25 -5.99
N ILE A 118 -4.74 17.57 -4.89
CA ILE A 118 -4.72 16.10 -4.81
C ILE A 118 -6.01 15.58 -4.17
N VAL A 119 -6.32 14.34 -4.51
CA VAL A 119 -7.23 13.48 -3.75
C VAL A 119 -6.36 12.66 -2.79
N LEU A 120 -6.65 12.73 -1.49
CA LEU A 120 -5.97 11.92 -0.48
C LEU A 120 -6.75 10.62 -0.31
N ALA A 121 -6.51 9.66 -1.21
CA ALA A 121 -7.14 8.35 -1.16
C ALA A 121 -6.57 7.54 0.00
N GLU A 122 -7.40 7.24 1.01
CA GLU A 122 -7.06 6.44 2.18
C GLU A 122 -8.07 5.31 2.35
N PHE A 123 -7.58 4.09 2.37
CA PHE A 123 -8.43 2.90 2.33
C PHE A 123 -7.78 1.76 3.12
N GLY A 124 -8.62 0.85 3.57
CA GLY A 124 -8.26 -0.41 4.19
C GLY A 124 -8.64 -1.60 3.33
N TYR A 125 -8.71 -2.77 3.95
CA TYR A 125 -9.19 -3.98 3.28
C TYR A 125 -10.61 -3.78 2.74
N ASP A 126 -10.90 -4.48 1.64
CA ASP A 126 -12.21 -4.49 0.96
C ASP A 126 -12.69 -3.09 0.53
N GLY A 127 -11.76 -2.15 0.29
CA GLY A 127 -12.08 -0.79 -0.14
C GLY A 127 -12.70 0.10 0.94
N LYS A 128 -12.66 -0.32 2.21
CA LYS A 128 -13.16 0.49 3.33
C LYS A 128 -12.38 1.79 3.43
N LEU A 129 -13.09 2.93 3.46
CA LEU A 129 -12.44 4.22 3.67
C LEU A 129 -11.91 4.34 5.11
N LEU A 130 -10.64 4.71 5.25
CA LEU A 130 -9.94 4.89 6.52
C LEU A 130 -9.26 6.27 6.57
N PRO A 131 -10.03 7.38 6.57
CA PRO A 131 -9.46 8.72 6.54
C PRO A 131 -8.69 9.04 7.83
N SER A 132 -7.47 9.56 7.69
CA SER A 132 -6.63 10.03 8.81
C SER A 132 -7.10 11.37 9.38
N PHE A 133 -7.88 12.13 8.62
CA PHE A 133 -8.36 13.44 9.01
C PHE A 133 -9.90 13.49 9.03
N PRO A 134 -10.49 14.28 9.92
CA PRO A 134 -11.93 14.50 9.89
C PRO A 134 -12.34 15.20 8.58
N LYS A 135 -13.47 14.80 8.02
CA LYS A 135 -13.94 15.23 6.70
C LYS A 135 -14.11 16.76 6.56
N TRP A 136 -14.40 17.44 7.65
CA TRP A 136 -14.51 18.91 7.66
C TRP A 136 -13.14 19.61 7.47
N LEU A 137 -12.03 18.96 7.83
CA LEU A 137 -10.67 19.49 7.66
C LEU A 137 -10.12 19.07 6.30
N ILE A 138 -10.03 17.76 6.05
CA ILE A 138 -9.58 17.20 4.78
C ILE A 138 -10.58 16.16 4.31
N ASP A 139 -11.38 16.51 3.30
CA ASP A 139 -12.18 15.53 2.57
C ASP A 139 -11.29 14.81 1.55
N GLY A 140 -10.79 13.64 1.93
CA GLY A 140 -9.89 12.84 1.10
C GLY A 140 -10.53 12.29 -0.17
N THR A 141 -11.86 12.39 -0.31
CA THR A 141 -12.58 11.92 -1.51
C THR A 141 -12.65 12.97 -2.64
N ARG A 142 -12.18 14.18 -2.39
CA ARG A 142 -12.25 15.30 -3.35
C ARG A 142 -10.90 15.99 -3.52
N PRO A 143 -10.62 16.57 -4.71
CA PRO A 143 -9.41 17.35 -4.93
C PRO A 143 -9.37 18.59 -4.02
N ARG A 144 -8.30 18.74 -3.24
CA ARG A 144 -8.12 19.84 -2.28
C ARG A 144 -6.73 20.45 -2.36
N LYS A 145 -6.65 21.78 -2.21
CA LYS A 145 -5.39 22.51 -2.08
C LYS A 145 -4.69 22.20 -0.75
N LEU A 146 -5.46 22.04 0.35
CA LEU A 146 -4.89 21.67 1.64
C LEU A 146 -4.20 20.31 1.59
N SER A 147 -4.80 19.34 0.90
CA SER A 147 -4.17 18.03 0.67
C SER A 147 -2.91 18.15 -0.19
N TRP A 148 -2.85 19.09 -1.13
CA TRP A 148 -1.63 19.39 -1.88
C TRP A 148 -0.52 19.91 -0.97
N LEU A 149 -0.81 20.89 -0.09
CA LEU A 149 0.18 21.41 0.88
C LEU A 149 0.65 20.30 1.83
N LEU A 150 -0.23 19.43 2.26
CA LEU A 150 0.13 18.25 3.04
C LEU A 150 1.15 17.40 2.25
N LYS A 151 0.89 17.11 0.97
CA LYS A 151 1.77 16.30 0.12
C LYS A 151 3.11 16.98 -0.17
N SER A 152 3.09 18.27 -0.54
CA SER A 152 4.29 18.95 -1.02
C SER A 152 5.23 19.41 0.09
N GLU A 153 4.69 19.77 1.26
CA GLU A 153 5.46 20.37 2.34
C GLU A 153 5.51 19.51 3.60
N ALA A 154 4.34 19.12 4.13
CA ALA A 154 4.28 18.47 5.43
C ALA A 154 4.79 17.01 5.38
N LEU A 155 4.39 16.22 4.39
CA LEU A 155 4.82 14.81 4.31
C LEU A 155 6.33 14.65 4.09
N PRO A 156 7.03 15.44 3.24
CA PRO A 156 8.48 15.39 3.15
C PRO A 156 9.16 15.74 4.47
N TRP A 157 8.68 16.77 5.16
CA TRP A 157 9.23 17.16 6.45
C TRP A 157 9.04 16.06 7.51
N ILE A 158 7.83 15.46 7.60
CA ILE A 158 7.52 14.33 8.49
C ILE A 158 8.41 13.13 8.16
N TYR A 159 8.62 12.83 6.88
CA TYR A 159 9.48 11.73 6.46
C TYR A 159 10.91 11.90 6.99
N TRP A 160 11.52 13.05 6.71
CA TRP A 160 12.92 13.29 7.06
C TRP A 160 13.16 13.51 8.57
N ASN A 161 12.20 14.13 9.27
CA ASN A 161 12.41 14.56 10.67
C ASN A 161 11.66 13.71 11.71
N GLY A 162 10.65 12.95 11.28
CA GLY A 162 9.90 12.05 12.15
C GLY A 162 10.16 10.59 11.81
N MET A 163 9.78 10.16 10.60
CA MET A 163 9.78 8.72 10.25
C MET A 163 11.18 8.09 10.20
N LEU A 164 12.20 8.80 9.73
CA LEU A 164 13.57 8.27 9.62
C LEU A 164 14.40 8.42 10.91
N LYS A 165 13.93 9.20 11.86
CA LYS A 165 14.67 9.42 13.12
C LYS A 165 14.13 8.60 14.29
N GLY A 166 12.99 7.94 14.13
CA GLY A 166 12.32 7.15 15.17
C GLY A 166 11.43 7.97 16.07
#